data_158544e583632ba4086831296b3d4b36
#
_entry.id   158544e583632ba4086831296b3d4b36
#
_cell.length_a   1.000
_cell.length_b   1.000
_cell.length_c   1.000
_cell.angle_alpha   90.00
_cell.angle_beta   90.00
_cell.angle_gamma   90.00
#
_symmetry.space_group_name_H-M   'P 1'
#
loop_
_entity.id
_entity.type
_entity.pdbx_description
1 polymer ?
#
loop_
_entity_poly.entity_id
_entity_poly.type
_entity_poly.pdbx_seq_one_letter_code
_entity_poly.pdbx_strand_id
1 'polypeptide(L)'
;MKKIGIISDTHGLLRPEILEILKDCDCIIHAGDVNKPEILDTLRMIGSIYVVRGNNDKDWAEGMAKTLHFTIEGVKFFMTHNKKDVDWDLKDTQVVIFGHTHKYFEKIIDNRLWLNPGSCGPRRFDQEITMAVMTVDNGNYQWEKIAMIPEK
;
A
#
# COMPACT_ATOMS: atom_id res chain seq x y z
N MET A 1 1.84 -4.13 19.32
CA MET A 1 1.72 -4.75 17.97
C MET A 1 0.62 -4.08 17.17
N LYS A 2 0.89 -3.80 15.92
CA LYS A 2 -0.12 -3.24 15.01
C LYS A 2 -0.20 -4.08 13.73
N LYS A 3 -1.42 -4.18 13.22
CA LYS A 3 -1.72 -4.88 11.97
C LYS A 3 -1.99 -3.84 10.89
N ILE A 4 -1.30 -3.95 9.75
CA ILE A 4 -1.34 -2.97 8.67
C ILE A 4 -1.88 -3.63 7.41
N GLY A 5 -2.90 -3.01 6.80
CA GLY A 5 -3.35 -3.39 5.47
C GLY A 5 -2.58 -2.58 4.43
N ILE A 6 -1.94 -3.24 3.49
CA ILE A 6 -1.14 -2.58 2.45
C ILE A 6 -1.80 -2.82 1.10
N ILE A 7 -2.25 -1.74 0.47
CA ILE A 7 -2.98 -1.77 -0.81
C ILE A 7 -2.40 -0.75 -1.77
N SER A 8 -2.73 -0.89 -3.05
CA SER A 8 -2.35 0.06 -4.09
C SER A 8 -3.30 -0.05 -5.28
N ASP A 9 -3.32 0.99 -6.10
CA ASP A 9 -3.96 0.98 -7.41
C ASP A 9 -5.43 0.60 -7.35
N THR A 10 -6.17 1.22 -6.43
CA THR A 10 -7.63 1.01 -6.31
C THR A 10 -8.40 1.54 -7.51
N HIS A 11 -7.88 2.59 -8.17
CA HIS A 11 -8.50 3.17 -9.37
C HIS A 11 -10.01 3.39 -9.24
N GLY A 12 -10.42 3.92 -8.08
CA GLY A 12 -11.81 4.25 -7.82
C GLY A 12 -12.68 3.07 -7.37
N LEU A 13 -12.09 1.88 -7.18
CA LEU A 13 -12.82 0.68 -6.75
C LEU A 13 -12.26 0.14 -5.44
N LEU A 14 -13.06 0.17 -4.39
CA LEU A 14 -12.71 -0.47 -3.12
C LEU A 14 -13.61 -1.70 -2.96
N ARG A 15 -13.05 -2.88 -3.23
CA ARG A 15 -13.81 -4.13 -3.22
C ARG A 15 -14.27 -4.49 -1.82
N PRO A 16 -15.49 -5.05 -1.67
CA PRO A 16 -15.97 -5.49 -0.35
C PRO A 16 -15.04 -6.50 0.33
N GLU A 17 -14.43 -7.42 -0.42
CA GLU A 17 -13.52 -8.41 0.13
C GLU A 17 -12.27 -7.77 0.72
N ILE A 18 -11.75 -6.74 0.05
CA ILE A 18 -10.61 -5.96 0.53
C ILE A 18 -11.01 -5.18 1.78
N LEU A 19 -12.17 -4.54 1.75
CA LEU A 19 -12.67 -3.75 2.89
C LEU A 19 -12.83 -4.61 4.14
N GLU A 20 -13.33 -5.85 4.00
CA GLU A 20 -13.48 -6.76 5.13
C GLU A 20 -12.15 -7.06 5.81
N ILE A 21 -11.09 -7.23 5.02
CA ILE A 21 -9.75 -7.47 5.57
C ILE A 21 -9.23 -6.20 6.26
N LEU A 22 -9.43 -5.04 5.63
CA LEU A 22 -8.95 -3.76 6.16
C LEU A 22 -9.62 -3.40 7.49
N LYS A 23 -10.87 -3.80 7.70
CA LYS A 23 -11.57 -3.53 8.95
C LYS A 23 -10.89 -4.14 10.18
N ASP A 24 -10.13 -5.19 9.99
CA ASP A 24 -9.38 -5.84 11.07
C ASP A 24 -7.99 -5.25 11.25
N CYS A 25 -7.63 -4.24 10.49
CA CYS A 25 -6.31 -3.60 10.55
C CYS A 25 -6.35 -2.35 11.42
N ASP A 26 -5.22 -2.05 12.05
CA ASP A 26 -5.06 -0.83 12.88
C ASP A 26 -4.75 0.39 12.03
N CYS A 27 -4.07 0.19 10.91
CA CYS A 27 -3.76 1.25 9.96
C CYS A 27 -3.66 0.70 8.55
N ILE A 28 -3.67 1.61 7.58
CA ILE A 28 -3.72 1.27 6.17
C ILE A 28 -2.65 2.06 5.42
N ILE A 29 -1.92 1.37 4.55
CA ILE A 29 -0.95 1.97 3.64
C ILE A 29 -1.50 1.84 2.22
N HIS A 30 -1.58 2.96 1.49
CA HIS A 30 -2.03 2.98 0.09
C HIS A 30 -0.95 3.62 -0.77
N ALA A 31 -0.42 2.88 -1.72
CA ALA A 31 0.73 3.30 -2.52
C ALA A 31 0.36 4.09 -3.79
N GLY A 32 -0.85 4.67 -3.85
CA GLY A 32 -1.22 5.60 -4.91
C GLY A 32 -2.16 5.03 -5.97
N ASP A 33 -2.58 5.91 -6.88
CA ASP A 33 -3.64 5.65 -7.88
C ASP A 33 -4.96 5.30 -7.20
N VAL A 34 -5.37 6.19 -6.31
CA VAL A 34 -6.65 6.09 -5.57
C VAL A 34 -7.81 6.40 -6.50
N ASN A 35 -7.68 7.46 -7.29
CA ASN A 35 -8.60 8.02 -8.28
C ASN A 35 -9.84 8.70 -7.74
N LYS A 36 -10.30 8.36 -6.54
CA LYS A 36 -11.47 9.01 -5.94
C LYS A 36 -11.21 9.35 -4.47
N PRO A 37 -11.43 10.60 -4.04
CA PRO A 37 -11.21 10.99 -2.64
C PRO A 37 -12.11 10.22 -1.67
N GLU A 38 -13.28 9.76 -2.11
CA GLU A 38 -14.21 8.99 -1.28
C GLU A 38 -13.60 7.71 -0.74
N ILE A 39 -12.65 7.11 -1.48
CA ILE A 39 -11.92 5.93 -1.01
C ILE A 39 -11.12 6.26 0.24
N LEU A 40 -10.43 7.40 0.24
CA LEU A 40 -9.66 7.83 1.41
C LEU A 40 -10.57 8.11 2.61
N ASP A 41 -11.73 8.70 2.36
CA ASP A 41 -12.71 8.96 3.43
C ASP A 41 -13.16 7.66 4.08
N THR A 42 -13.43 6.64 3.29
CA THR A 42 -13.81 5.32 3.79
C THR A 42 -12.68 4.69 4.60
N LEU A 43 -11.45 4.76 4.11
CA LEU A 43 -10.29 4.19 4.79
C LEU A 43 -10.01 4.89 6.12
N ARG A 44 -10.18 6.21 6.18
CA ARG A 44 -9.99 6.99 7.42
C ARG A 44 -10.95 6.59 8.52
N MET A 45 -12.12 6.08 8.17
CA MET A 45 -13.09 5.58 9.15
C MET A 45 -12.63 4.28 9.79
N ILE A 46 -11.71 3.55 9.18
CA ILE A 46 -11.16 2.30 9.70
C ILE A 46 -10.01 2.58 10.67
N GLY A 47 -9.11 3.48 10.30
CA GLY A 47 -7.94 3.79 11.11
C GLY A 47 -7.05 4.84 10.47
N SER A 48 -5.83 4.96 10.97
CA SER A 48 -4.84 5.87 10.40
C SER A 48 -4.44 5.40 9.01
N ILE A 49 -4.27 6.36 8.07
CA ILE A 49 -3.85 6.03 6.72
C ILE A 49 -2.54 6.73 6.37
N TYR A 50 -1.74 6.05 5.57
CA TYR A 50 -0.54 6.59 4.94
C TYR A 50 -0.72 6.40 3.44
N VAL A 51 -0.72 7.49 2.69
CA VAL A 51 -1.05 7.45 1.26
C VAL A 51 -0.14 8.37 0.48
N VAL A 52 0.26 7.95 -0.72
CA VAL A 52 0.99 8.79 -1.66
C VAL A 52 0.16 9.00 -2.91
N ARG A 53 0.47 10.07 -3.65
CA ARG A 53 -0.16 10.38 -4.91
C ARG A 53 0.40 9.49 -6.01
N GLY A 54 -0.49 8.84 -6.77
CA GLY A 54 -0.10 8.10 -7.97
C GLY A 54 -0.23 8.97 -9.22
N ASN A 55 0.22 8.43 -10.35
CA ASN A 55 0.21 9.16 -11.62
C ASN A 55 -1.19 9.43 -12.16
N ASN A 56 -2.19 8.65 -11.73
CA ASN A 56 -3.58 8.84 -12.14
C ASN A 56 -4.41 9.67 -11.14
N ASP A 57 -3.82 10.11 -10.06
CA ASP A 57 -4.48 11.00 -9.11
C ASP A 57 -4.39 12.43 -9.62
N LYS A 58 -5.53 13.06 -9.80
CA LYS A 58 -5.69 14.34 -10.47
C LYS A 58 -5.68 15.52 -9.48
N ASP A 59 -6.33 16.61 -9.85
CA ASP A 59 -6.31 17.88 -9.11
C ASP A 59 -6.74 17.76 -7.66
N TRP A 60 -7.69 16.84 -7.36
CA TRP A 60 -8.14 16.61 -5.98
C TRP A 60 -7.02 16.14 -5.07
N ALA A 61 -5.96 15.57 -5.65
CA ALA A 61 -4.81 15.03 -4.91
C ALA A 61 -3.62 15.99 -4.90
N GLU A 62 -3.80 17.23 -5.31
CA GLU A 62 -2.70 18.20 -5.45
C GLU A 62 -1.90 18.37 -4.16
N GLY A 63 -2.58 18.32 -3.00
CA GLY A 63 -1.91 18.45 -1.70
C GLY A 63 -1.28 17.17 -1.17
N MET A 64 -1.40 16.04 -1.89
CA MET A 64 -0.85 14.77 -1.43
C MET A 64 0.62 14.63 -1.80
N ALA A 65 1.39 14.05 -0.89
CA ALA A 65 2.82 13.82 -1.11
C ALA A 65 3.04 12.73 -2.16
N LYS A 66 4.10 12.87 -2.95
CA LYS A 66 4.52 11.84 -3.90
C LYS A 66 5.34 10.75 -3.22
N THR A 67 6.03 11.09 -2.14
CA THR A 67 6.84 10.16 -1.35
C THR A 67 6.59 10.42 0.13
N LEU A 68 6.69 9.37 0.93
CA LEU A 68 6.55 9.48 2.39
C LEU A 68 7.60 8.64 3.09
N HIS A 69 8.17 9.21 4.16
CA HIS A 69 8.93 8.48 5.16
C HIS A 69 8.10 8.44 6.44
N PHE A 70 7.93 7.27 7.02
CA PHE A 70 7.15 7.15 8.25
C PHE A 70 7.59 5.93 9.06
N THR A 71 7.22 5.93 10.34
CA THR A 71 7.56 4.85 11.26
C THR A 71 6.30 4.35 11.95
N ILE A 72 6.12 3.03 11.99
CA ILE A 72 5.02 2.39 12.71
C ILE A 72 5.63 1.32 13.60
N GLU A 73 5.38 1.41 14.93
CA GLU A 73 5.90 0.45 15.91
C GLU A 73 7.40 0.18 15.77
N GLY A 74 8.17 1.23 15.50
CA GLY A 74 9.61 1.13 15.34
C GLY A 74 10.10 0.63 13.99
N VAL A 75 9.21 0.26 13.08
CA VAL A 75 9.56 -0.15 11.72
C VAL A 75 9.55 1.07 10.81
N LYS A 76 10.64 1.31 10.10
CA LYS A 76 10.81 2.49 9.24
C LYS A 76 10.47 2.16 7.80
N PHE A 77 9.55 2.94 7.24
CA PHE A 77 9.02 2.78 5.90
C PHE A 77 9.41 3.94 5.00
N PHE A 78 9.61 3.65 3.74
CA PHE A 78 9.57 4.62 2.64
C PHE A 78 8.52 4.16 1.64
N MET A 79 7.69 5.09 1.14
CA MET A 79 6.67 4.78 0.16
C MET A 79 6.67 5.77 -0.98
N THR A 80 6.52 5.25 -2.20
CA THR A 80 6.30 6.04 -3.42
C THR A 80 5.41 5.21 -4.35
N HIS A 81 4.71 5.87 -5.27
CA HIS A 81 3.85 5.11 -6.20
C HIS A 81 4.69 4.35 -7.24
N ASN A 82 5.70 4.99 -7.81
CA ASN A 82 6.53 4.40 -8.86
C ASN A 82 7.92 4.09 -8.31
N LYS A 83 8.37 2.85 -8.46
CA LYS A 83 9.69 2.40 -8.00
C LYS A 83 10.84 3.29 -8.51
N LYS A 84 10.69 3.88 -9.69
CA LYS A 84 11.70 4.79 -10.26
C LYS A 84 11.94 6.03 -9.41
N ASP A 85 10.98 6.39 -8.56
CA ASP A 85 11.05 7.59 -7.73
C ASP A 85 11.58 7.30 -6.33
N VAL A 86 12.11 6.10 -6.10
CA VAL A 86 12.70 5.75 -4.81
C VAL A 86 13.95 6.58 -4.58
N ASP A 87 14.02 7.17 -3.40
CA ASP A 87 15.16 7.97 -2.97
C ASP A 87 16.42 7.10 -2.88
N TRP A 88 17.55 7.63 -3.31
CA TRP A 88 18.83 6.96 -3.19
C TRP A 88 19.29 6.80 -1.76
N ASP A 89 18.90 7.75 -0.89
CA ASP A 89 19.29 7.74 0.51
C ASP A 89 18.17 7.20 1.37
N LEU A 90 18.04 5.89 1.43
CA LEU A 90 17.04 5.21 2.24
C LEU A 90 17.46 5.08 3.70
N LYS A 91 18.73 5.38 4.02
CA LYS A 91 19.26 5.33 5.39
C LYS A 91 18.92 4.01 6.07
N ASP A 92 18.20 4.10 7.19
CA ASP A 92 17.80 2.94 7.99
C ASP A 92 16.38 2.46 7.69
N THR A 93 15.82 2.85 6.54
CA THR A 93 14.51 2.34 6.09
C THR A 93 14.55 0.82 5.97
N GLN A 94 13.58 0.16 6.58
CA GLN A 94 13.48 -1.29 6.60
C GLN A 94 12.55 -1.84 5.51
N VAL A 95 11.51 -1.07 5.15
CA VAL A 95 10.49 -1.49 4.20
C VAL A 95 10.25 -0.39 3.18
N VAL A 96 10.35 -0.73 1.88
CA VAL A 96 10.02 0.17 0.78
C VAL A 96 8.72 -0.33 0.14
N ILE A 97 7.71 0.53 0.10
CA ILE A 97 6.40 0.21 -0.48
C ILE A 97 6.23 0.99 -1.79
N PHE A 98 5.76 0.31 -2.82
CA PHE A 98 5.49 0.95 -4.12
C PHE A 98 4.32 0.23 -4.82
N GLY A 99 3.83 0.82 -5.91
CA GLY A 99 2.74 0.28 -6.69
C GLY A 99 3.03 0.39 -8.17
N HIS A 100 2.07 0.92 -8.94
CA HIS A 100 2.16 1.26 -10.35
C HIS A 100 2.09 0.07 -11.33
N THR A 101 2.83 -1.01 -11.11
CA THR A 101 2.87 -2.14 -12.05
C THR A 101 1.65 -3.03 -12.00
N HIS A 102 0.84 -2.93 -10.94
CA HIS A 102 -0.33 -3.79 -10.67
C HIS A 102 0.04 -5.24 -10.39
N LYS A 103 1.33 -5.57 -10.24
CA LYS A 103 1.81 -6.92 -9.96
C LYS A 103 2.38 -7.01 -8.57
N TYR A 104 1.98 -8.03 -7.83
CA TYR A 104 2.57 -8.29 -6.53
C TYR A 104 4.05 -8.60 -6.66
N PHE A 105 4.85 -7.99 -5.79
CA PHE A 105 6.30 -8.20 -5.77
C PHE A 105 6.79 -8.10 -4.34
N GLU A 106 7.65 -9.04 -3.94
CA GLU A 106 8.33 -8.96 -2.66
C GLU A 106 9.74 -9.48 -2.81
N LYS A 107 10.71 -8.75 -2.27
CA LYS A 107 12.11 -9.17 -2.30
C LYS A 107 12.87 -8.47 -1.19
N ILE A 108 13.76 -9.21 -0.54
CA ILE A 108 14.67 -8.63 0.44
C ILE A 108 16.01 -8.38 -0.24
N ILE A 109 16.45 -7.13 -0.23
CA ILE A 109 17.73 -6.70 -0.81
C ILE A 109 18.43 -5.88 0.27
N ASP A 110 19.65 -6.31 0.64
CA ASP A 110 20.45 -5.63 1.67
C ASP A 110 19.69 -5.44 2.99
N ASN A 111 19.01 -6.49 3.45
CA ASN A 111 18.20 -6.51 4.67
C ASN A 111 16.99 -5.57 4.64
N ARG A 112 16.57 -5.13 3.46
CA ARG A 112 15.44 -4.24 3.27
C ARG A 112 14.39 -4.93 2.41
N LEU A 113 13.14 -4.89 2.87
CA LEU A 113 12.02 -5.44 2.10
C LEU A 113 11.55 -4.43 1.05
N TRP A 114 11.48 -4.88 -0.19
CA TRP A 114 10.85 -4.14 -1.29
C TRP A 114 9.53 -4.83 -1.59
N LEU A 115 8.42 -4.13 -1.36
CA LEU A 115 7.08 -4.72 -1.42
C LEU A 115 6.15 -3.88 -2.29
N ASN A 116 5.58 -4.53 -3.30
CA ASN A 116 4.46 -4.01 -4.07
C ASN A 116 3.27 -4.91 -3.77
N PRO A 117 2.19 -4.37 -3.15
CA PRO A 117 1.03 -5.19 -2.80
C PRO A 117 0.21 -5.64 -4.02
N GLY A 118 0.57 -5.18 -5.21
CA GLY A 118 -0.20 -5.40 -6.42
C GLY A 118 -1.42 -4.50 -6.45
N SER A 119 -2.35 -4.76 -7.37
CA SER A 119 -3.58 -3.98 -7.49
C SER A 119 -4.73 -4.70 -6.80
N CYS A 120 -5.46 -3.99 -5.97
CA CYS A 120 -6.70 -4.50 -5.36
C CYS A 120 -7.94 -3.84 -5.95
N GLY A 121 -7.78 -3.01 -6.98
CA GLY A 121 -8.87 -2.36 -7.69
C GLY A 121 -9.38 -3.17 -8.88
N PRO A 122 -9.70 -2.50 -10.01
CA PRO A 122 -10.18 -3.20 -11.20
C PRO A 122 -9.17 -4.23 -11.70
N ARG A 123 -9.66 -5.41 -12.04
CA ARG A 123 -8.82 -6.45 -12.61
C ARG A 123 -8.46 -6.10 -14.05
N ARG A 124 -7.17 -6.20 -14.37
CA ARG A 124 -6.65 -6.02 -15.73
C ARG A 124 -6.10 -7.34 -16.23
N PHE A 125 -6.56 -7.80 -17.40
CA PHE A 125 -6.12 -9.06 -18.01
C PHE A 125 -6.29 -10.22 -17.03
N ASP A 126 -5.28 -11.08 -16.91
CA ASP A 126 -5.29 -12.24 -16.03
C ASP A 126 -4.59 -11.97 -14.70
N GLN A 127 -4.40 -10.70 -14.35
CA GLN A 127 -3.71 -10.36 -13.10
C GLN A 127 -4.56 -10.71 -11.89
N GLU A 128 -3.88 -11.20 -10.85
CA GLU A 128 -4.53 -11.43 -9.56
C GLU A 128 -4.92 -10.11 -8.90
N ILE A 129 -5.97 -10.16 -8.11
CA ILE A 129 -6.30 -9.08 -7.18
C ILE A 129 -5.60 -9.39 -5.88
N THR A 130 -4.69 -8.52 -5.47
CA THR A 130 -3.82 -8.78 -4.33
C THR A 130 -3.72 -7.61 -3.37
N MET A 131 -3.35 -7.93 -2.15
CA MET A 131 -2.93 -6.98 -1.14
C MET A 131 -1.94 -7.68 -0.22
N ALA A 132 -1.38 -6.96 0.73
CA ALA A 132 -0.55 -7.54 1.77
C ALA A 132 -1.07 -7.14 3.14
N VAL A 133 -0.86 -8.00 4.12
CA VAL A 133 -1.11 -7.69 5.53
C VAL A 133 0.20 -7.85 6.26
N MET A 134 0.58 -6.81 7.02
CA MET A 134 1.83 -6.80 7.77
C MET A 134 1.53 -6.58 9.25
N THR A 135 2.23 -7.31 10.11
CA THR A 135 2.23 -7.04 11.54
C THR A 135 3.56 -6.45 11.93
N VAL A 136 3.53 -5.40 12.74
CA VAL A 136 4.74 -4.70 13.22
C VAL A 136 4.72 -4.63 14.73
N ASP A 137 5.89 -4.81 15.35
CA ASP A 137 6.02 -4.79 16.79
C ASP A 137 7.47 -4.52 17.18
N ASN A 138 7.70 -3.40 17.85
CA ASN A 138 9.01 -3.06 18.40
C ASN A 138 10.17 -3.23 17.41
N GLY A 139 9.99 -2.68 16.21
CA GLY A 139 11.02 -2.71 15.16
C GLY A 139 11.07 -3.98 14.33
N ASN A 140 10.22 -4.95 14.63
CA ASN A 140 10.13 -6.21 13.88
C ASN A 140 8.88 -6.22 13.03
N TYR A 141 8.92 -6.93 11.89
CA TYR A 141 7.76 -7.03 11.01
C TYR A 141 7.68 -8.41 10.37
N GLN A 142 6.44 -8.81 10.07
CA GLN A 142 6.12 -10.00 9.29
C GLN A 142 5.00 -9.62 8.32
N TRP A 143 4.96 -10.23 7.16
CA TRP A 143 3.94 -9.93 6.16
C TRP A 143 3.48 -11.19 5.46
N GLU A 144 2.27 -11.10 4.87
CA GLU A 144 1.75 -12.15 4.01
C GLU A 144 1.04 -11.54 2.81
N LYS A 145 1.17 -12.21 1.68
CA LYS A 145 0.43 -11.89 0.48
C LYS A 145 -1.00 -12.42 0.61
N ILE A 146 -1.97 -11.61 0.26
CA ILE A 146 -3.36 -12.06 0.16
C ILE A 146 -3.79 -11.90 -1.30
N ALA A 147 -4.18 -13.00 -1.91
CA ALA A 147 -4.66 -13.02 -3.29
C ALA A 147 -6.12 -13.44 -3.32
N MET A 148 -6.90 -12.77 -4.16
CA MET A 148 -8.31 -13.07 -4.34
C MET A 148 -8.55 -13.51 -5.77
N ILE A 149 -9.38 -14.54 -5.94
CA ILE A 149 -9.84 -14.98 -7.26
C ILE A 149 -11.20 -14.32 -7.46
N PRO A 150 -11.31 -13.33 -8.37
CA PRO A 150 -12.60 -12.70 -8.59
C PRO A 150 -13.60 -13.71 -9.17
N GLU A 151 -14.84 -13.57 -8.75
CA GLU A 151 -15.91 -14.35 -9.35
C GLU A 151 -16.08 -13.97 -10.81
N LYS A 152 -16.41 -14.96 -11.62
CA LYS A 152 -16.62 -14.77 -13.07
C LYS A 152 -17.90 -14.01 -13.36
#